data_5c080a1c59deef04594f326d5191d995
#
_entry.id   5c080a1c59deef04594f326d5191d995
#
_cell.length_a   1.000
_cell.length_b   1.000
_cell.length_c   1.000
_cell.angle_alpha   90.00
_cell.angle_beta   90.00
_cell.angle_gamma   90.00
#
_symmetry.space_group_name_H-M   'P 1'
#
loop_
_entity.id
_entity.type
_entity.pdbx_description
1 polymer ?
#
loop_
_entity_poly.entity_id
_entity_poly.type
_entity_poly.pdbx_seq_one_letter_code
_entity_poly.pdbx_strand_id
1 'polypeptide(L)'
;MQDEDCLHLTVTASVEALTGGKKRPVMVFLHGGAYVSGGGDLDAYSPVGLAQRGLVMVNITHRLGLFGYLPIHDRAPANLGLYDQIMALEWIQGNIADLGGDPNRVTLFGESAGADSIFCLMIAEGTQHLFHQAILQSAPLGVRMMDREQMIQALGALAHHRLASSEAPRTSDEMLSLQVELLMEAKKHPSGLMAFGPSLGHAPLPPLSEVSHKVQLAAKQINLFVGYTTHEGAPFARMNDTLRSYFDLPLIGWLIERLMVWIVSRKMFIWGIVQLHSRYLRAGGSSRKYRFDWWPSQSDLRSTHCLELPFLLGTWTDWAKAPMLHGPESRVVLESLGTKMKDLWAAFAKGLMKLENVNIVGDETYGEIIS
;
A
#
# COMPACT_ATOMS: atom_id res chain seq x y z
N MET A 1 19.25 -0.33 3.55
CA MET A 1 19.94 -1.44 4.22
C MET A 1 19.01 -2.65 4.09
N GLN A 2 19.53 -3.83 3.78
CA GLN A 2 18.74 -5.07 3.77
C GLN A 2 19.22 -5.87 4.98
N ASP A 3 18.30 -6.44 5.76
CA ASP A 3 18.61 -7.17 6.96
C ASP A 3 17.67 -8.37 7.10
N GLU A 4 18.16 -9.47 7.63
CA GLU A 4 17.34 -10.64 7.96
C GLU A 4 16.52 -10.41 9.23
N ASP A 5 17.01 -9.57 10.16
CA ASP A 5 16.26 -9.09 11.31
C ASP A 5 15.31 -7.95 10.87
N CYS A 6 14.24 -8.32 10.17
CA CYS A 6 13.29 -7.38 9.57
C CYS A 6 11.91 -7.38 10.25
N LEU A 7 11.71 -8.17 11.31
CA LEU A 7 10.42 -8.30 11.99
C LEU A 7 10.36 -7.37 13.20
N HIS A 8 10.22 -6.08 12.92
CA HIS A 8 10.06 -5.07 13.96
C HIS A 8 8.97 -4.06 13.61
N LEU A 9 8.57 -3.29 14.59
CA LEU A 9 7.67 -2.17 14.44
C LEU A 9 8.18 -0.96 15.24
N THR A 10 7.86 0.24 14.74
CA THR A 10 8.20 1.50 15.40
C THR A 10 6.93 2.17 15.90
N VAL A 11 6.89 2.55 17.17
CA VAL A 11 5.77 3.29 17.76
C VAL A 11 6.16 4.76 17.96
N THR A 12 5.37 5.67 17.40
CA THR A 12 5.53 7.11 17.57
C THR A 12 4.31 7.70 18.28
N ALA A 13 4.52 8.26 19.46
CA ALA A 13 3.48 8.85 20.29
C ALA A 13 3.94 10.19 20.89
N SER A 14 3.02 11.10 21.17
CA SER A 14 3.34 12.31 21.94
C SER A 14 3.55 11.99 23.42
N VAL A 15 4.31 12.83 24.12
CA VAL A 15 4.51 12.69 25.56
C VAL A 15 3.17 12.67 26.31
N GLU A 16 2.21 13.51 25.89
CA GLU A 16 0.88 13.57 26.48
C GLU A 16 0.08 12.27 26.26
N ALA A 17 0.34 11.54 25.19
CA ALA A 17 -0.30 10.24 24.96
C ALA A 17 0.22 9.20 25.97
N LEU A 18 1.52 9.26 26.29
CA LEU A 18 2.17 8.34 27.24
C LEU A 18 1.80 8.64 28.70
N THR A 19 1.68 9.92 29.05
CA THR A 19 1.52 10.36 30.45
C THR A 19 0.09 10.78 30.82
N GLY A 20 -0.75 11.09 29.84
CA GLY A 20 -2.04 11.77 30.05
C GLY A 20 -3.22 10.88 30.42
N GLY A 21 -3.06 9.59 30.59
CA GLY A 21 -4.11 8.62 31.01
C GLY A 21 -5.23 8.37 29.99
N LYS A 22 -5.49 9.26 29.04
CA LYS A 22 -6.49 9.10 27.98
C LYS A 22 -5.86 8.44 26.75
N LYS A 23 -6.32 7.21 26.45
CA LYS A 23 -5.87 6.47 25.28
C LYS A 23 -6.26 7.18 23.95
N ARG A 24 -5.35 7.16 22.99
CA ARG A 24 -5.48 7.82 21.67
C ARG A 24 -5.79 6.78 20.59
N PRO A 25 -6.52 7.16 19.52
CA PRO A 25 -6.65 6.28 18.36
C PRO A 25 -5.28 5.91 17.81
N VAL A 26 -5.17 4.67 17.33
CA VAL A 26 -3.95 4.12 16.75
C VAL A 26 -4.08 4.12 15.23
N MET A 27 -3.05 4.55 14.52
CA MET A 27 -2.92 4.34 13.08
C MET A 27 -1.69 3.48 12.79
N VAL A 28 -1.88 2.45 11.98
CA VAL A 28 -0.83 1.48 11.63
C VAL A 28 -0.52 1.61 10.15
N PHE A 29 0.72 1.94 9.83
CA PHE A 29 1.20 2.07 8.46
C PHE A 29 1.77 0.76 7.93
N LEU A 30 1.26 0.32 6.78
CA LEU A 30 1.81 -0.76 5.98
C LEU A 30 2.40 -0.17 4.70
N HIS A 31 3.72 -0.30 4.52
CA HIS A 31 4.42 0.29 3.39
C HIS A 31 4.13 -0.41 2.07
N GLY A 32 4.25 0.32 0.96
CA GLY A 32 4.22 -0.21 -0.40
C GLY A 32 5.56 -0.76 -0.87
N GLY A 33 5.72 -0.87 -2.20
CA GLY A 33 6.96 -1.35 -2.84
C GLY A 33 6.79 -2.71 -3.53
N ALA A 34 5.60 -3.00 -4.04
CA ALA A 34 5.26 -4.20 -4.83
C ALA A 34 5.63 -5.53 -4.15
N TYR A 35 5.71 -5.55 -2.84
CA TYR A 35 6.17 -6.69 -2.01
C TYR A 35 7.62 -7.11 -2.24
N VAL A 36 8.45 -6.31 -2.89
CA VAL A 36 9.86 -6.61 -3.18
C VAL A 36 10.83 -5.63 -2.55
N SER A 37 10.34 -4.49 -2.12
CA SER A 37 11.14 -3.41 -1.52
C SER A 37 10.33 -2.64 -0.49
N GLY A 38 11.02 -1.83 0.31
CA GLY A 38 10.42 -0.98 1.35
C GLY A 38 10.76 -1.44 2.77
N GLY A 39 10.34 -0.65 3.73
CA GLY A 39 10.48 -0.87 5.17
C GLY A 39 9.67 0.19 5.91
N GLY A 40 9.06 -0.17 7.03
CA GLY A 40 8.24 0.76 7.80
C GLY A 40 9.05 1.85 8.52
N ASP A 41 10.34 1.64 8.68
CA ASP A 41 11.29 2.48 9.43
C ASP A 41 12.09 3.47 8.56
N LEU A 42 11.75 3.59 7.27
CA LEU A 42 12.39 4.58 6.40
C LEU A 42 12.07 6.02 6.88
N ASP A 43 13.05 6.92 6.86
CA ASP A 43 12.88 8.34 7.24
C ASP A 43 11.73 9.00 6.48
N ALA A 44 11.58 8.68 5.19
CA ALA A 44 10.49 9.14 4.35
C ALA A 44 9.10 8.73 4.86
N TYR A 45 9.02 7.71 5.68
CA TYR A 45 7.77 7.24 6.28
C TYR A 45 7.59 7.70 7.73
N SER A 46 8.38 8.68 8.19
CA SER A 46 8.22 9.26 9.53
C SER A 46 6.79 9.75 9.77
N PRO A 47 6.07 9.23 10.77
CA PRO A 47 4.67 9.53 10.99
C PRO A 47 4.45 10.68 11.98
N VAL A 48 5.49 11.43 12.32
CA VAL A 48 5.47 12.50 13.34
C VAL A 48 4.35 13.51 13.09
N GLY A 49 4.13 13.90 11.83
CA GLY A 49 3.07 14.84 11.48
C GLY A 49 1.66 14.34 11.78
N LEU A 50 1.40 13.03 11.70
CA LEU A 50 0.13 12.42 12.12
C LEU A 50 0.07 12.24 13.65
N ALA A 51 1.17 11.85 14.30
CA ALA A 51 1.24 11.73 15.75
C ALA A 51 0.93 13.06 16.47
N GLN A 52 1.41 14.19 15.93
CA GLN A 52 1.09 15.56 16.42
C GLN A 52 -0.41 15.88 16.39
N ARG A 53 -1.20 15.12 15.64
CA ARG A 53 -2.67 15.24 15.61
C ARG A 53 -3.38 14.41 16.69
N GLY A 54 -2.64 13.99 17.72
CA GLY A 54 -3.18 13.23 18.85
C GLY A 54 -3.51 11.79 18.49
N LEU A 55 -2.67 11.16 17.70
CA LEU A 55 -2.71 9.75 17.34
C LEU A 55 -1.48 9.05 17.92
N VAL A 56 -1.59 7.73 18.14
CA VAL A 56 -0.45 6.84 18.29
C VAL A 56 -0.21 6.18 16.94
N MET A 57 1.00 6.32 16.42
CA MET A 57 1.36 5.80 15.10
C MET A 57 2.24 4.56 15.24
N VAL A 58 1.99 3.56 14.40
CA VAL A 58 2.80 2.34 14.35
C VAL A 58 3.19 2.09 12.90
N ASN A 59 4.48 1.95 12.62
CA ASN A 59 4.98 1.54 11.32
C ASN A 59 5.50 0.11 11.42
N ILE A 60 5.07 -0.77 10.52
CA ILE A 60 5.43 -2.20 10.52
C ILE A 60 6.41 -2.51 9.40
N THR A 61 7.45 -3.30 9.70
CA THR A 61 8.26 -4.01 8.73
C THR A 61 7.89 -5.50 8.70
N HIS A 62 8.02 -6.14 7.55
CA HIS A 62 7.63 -7.53 7.35
C HIS A 62 8.46 -8.15 6.22
N ARG A 63 8.50 -9.47 6.14
CA ARG A 63 9.19 -10.17 5.06
C ARG A 63 8.62 -9.83 3.70
N LEU A 64 9.51 -9.69 2.73
CA LEU A 64 9.21 -9.34 1.34
C LEU A 64 9.65 -10.44 0.36
N GLY A 65 9.28 -10.27 -0.89
CA GLY A 65 9.71 -11.07 -2.01
C GLY A 65 9.47 -12.57 -1.82
N LEU A 66 10.47 -13.33 -2.20
CA LEU A 66 10.42 -14.79 -2.08
C LEU A 66 10.35 -15.27 -0.62
N PHE A 67 10.92 -14.52 0.33
CA PHE A 67 10.92 -14.87 1.75
C PHE A 67 9.54 -14.70 2.41
N GLY A 68 8.76 -13.71 1.95
CA GLY A 68 7.46 -13.37 2.52
C GLY A 68 6.27 -13.98 1.80
N TYR A 69 6.39 -14.27 0.50
CA TYR A 69 5.20 -14.48 -0.29
C TYR A 69 5.23 -15.64 -1.30
N LEU A 70 6.38 -16.30 -1.50
CA LEU A 70 6.45 -17.42 -2.42
C LEU A 70 6.30 -18.76 -1.68
N PRO A 71 5.24 -19.54 -1.93
CA PRO A 71 5.18 -20.90 -1.44
C PRO A 71 6.20 -21.77 -2.18
N ILE A 72 7.02 -22.51 -1.43
CA ILE A 72 8.02 -23.43 -1.96
C ILE A 72 7.76 -24.80 -1.32
N HIS A 73 7.50 -25.80 -2.16
CA HIS A 73 7.19 -27.15 -1.71
C HIS A 73 8.18 -27.65 -0.65
N ASP A 74 7.67 -28.19 0.45
CA ASP A 74 8.43 -28.71 1.61
C ASP A 74 9.40 -27.72 2.29
N ARG A 75 9.36 -26.41 1.95
CA ARG A 75 10.30 -25.42 2.48
C ARG A 75 9.61 -24.21 3.09
N ALA A 76 8.66 -23.60 2.40
CA ALA A 76 7.99 -22.39 2.86
C ALA A 76 6.50 -22.39 2.49
N PRO A 77 5.59 -22.11 3.43
CA PRO A 77 4.19 -21.89 3.11
C PRO A 77 3.99 -20.55 2.41
N ALA A 78 2.80 -20.35 1.84
CA ALA A 78 2.38 -19.05 1.31
C ALA A 78 2.12 -18.05 2.44
N ASN A 79 2.09 -16.76 2.07
CA ASN A 79 1.58 -15.67 2.91
C ASN A 79 2.38 -15.38 4.20
N LEU A 80 3.66 -15.75 4.29
CA LEU A 80 4.46 -15.50 5.49
C LEU A 80 4.54 -14.02 5.84
N GLY A 81 4.71 -13.12 4.85
CA GLY A 81 4.71 -11.67 5.10
C GLY A 81 3.35 -11.14 5.58
N LEU A 82 2.24 -11.80 5.21
CA LEU A 82 0.92 -11.46 5.74
C LEU A 82 0.77 -11.94 7.19
N TYR A 83 1.31 -13.11 7.53
CA TYR A 83 1.37 -13.59 8.91
C TYR A 83 2.24 -12.70 9.80
N ASP A 84 3.35 -12.15 9.28
CA ASP A 84 4.17 -11.17 9.99
C ASP A 84 3.34 -9.93 10.36
N GLN A 85 2.52 -9.43 9.43
CA GLN A 85 1.61 -8.31 9.66
C GLN A 85 0.52 -8.65 10.68
N ILE A 86 -0.05 -9.85 10.63
CA ILE A 86 -1.03 -10.33 11.62
C ILE A 86 -0.41 -10.38 13.01
N MET A 87 0.78 -10.93 13.16
CA MET A 87 1.51 -10.99 14.42
C MET A 87 1.79 -9.58 14.98
N ALA A 88 2.17 -8.63 14.13
CA ALA A 88 2.35 -7.24 14.55
C ALA A 88 1.03 -6.62 15.05
N LEU A 89 -0.10 -6.92 14.40
CA LEU A 89 -1.40 -6.44 14.82
C LEU A 89 -1.85 -7.10 16.14
N GLU A 90 -1.58 -8.37 16.36
CA GLU A 90 -1.81 -9.07 17.63
C GLU A 90 -0.96 -8.43 18.74
N TRP A 91 0.31 -8.13 18.46
CA TRP A 91 1.17 -7.40 19.39
C TRP A 91 0.58 -6.02 19.74
N ILE A 92 0.08 -5.28 18.76
CA ILE A 92 -0.59 -3.99 18.99
C ILE A 92 -1.80 -4.17 19.91
N GLN A 93 -2.64 -5.17 19.68
CA GLN A 93 -3.79 -5.44 20.54
C GLN A 93 -3.38 -5.71 22.00
N GLY A 94 -2.29 -6.41 22.22
CA GLY A 94 -1.80 -6.76 23.56
C GLY A 94 -1.04 -5.65 24.29
N ASN A 95 -0.38 -4.73 23.56
CA ASN A 95 0.63 -3.86 24.16
C ASN A 95 0.41 -2.34 23.95
N ILE A 96 -0.34 -1.93 22.92
CA ILE A 96 -0.40 -0.52 22.53
C ILE A 96 -1.04 0.38 23.61
N ALA A 97 -1.83 -0.21 24.50
CA ALA A 97 -2.41 0.51 25.63
C ALA A 97 -1.35 1.09 26.56
N ASP A 98 -0.27 0.39 26.83
CA ASP A 98 0.82 0.86 27.68
C ASP A 98 1.63 1.99 27.00
N LEU A 99 1.52 2.09 25.69
CA LEU A 99 2.12 3.16 24.88
C LEU A 99 1.13 4.29 24.52
N GLY A 100 0.02 4.39 25.26
CA GLY A 100 -0.96 5.48 25.12
C GLY A 100 -1.98 5.29 24.01
N GLY A 101 -1.96 4.15 23.28
CA GLY A 101 -2.92 3.81 22.23
C GLY A 101 -4.19 3.15 22.76
N ASP A 102 -5.26 3.21 21.98
CA ASP A 102 -6.52 2.52 22.23
C ASP A 102 -6.64 1.31 21.31
N PRO A 103 -6.51 0.07 21.81
CA PRO A 103 -6.60 -1.13 20.98
C PRO A 103 -7.98 -1.31 20.33
N ASN A 104 -9.03 -0.67 20.86
CA ASN A 104 -10.37 -0.68 20.27
C ASN A 104 -10.59 0.38 19.18
N ARG A 105 -9.56 1.15 18.84
CA ARG A 105 -9.61 2.22 17.84
C ARG A 105 -8.39 2.19 16.92
N VAL A 106 -8.19 1.05 16.27
CA VAL A 106 -7.06 0.80 15.35
C VAL A 106 -7.52 1.03 13.91
N THR A 107 -6.80 1.90 13.20
CA THR A 107 -6.96 2.19 11.76
C THR A 107 -5.72 1.72 11.02
N LEU A 108 -5.87 0.82 10.06
CA LEU A 108 -4.79 0.49 9.12
C LEU A 108 -4.78 1.51 7.98
N PHE A 109 -3.59 1.94 7.56
CA PHE A 109 -3.44 2.71 6.33
C PHE A 109 -2.18 2.29 5.58
N GLY A 110 -2.23 2.36 4.27
CA GLY A 110 -1.10 1.96 3.44
C GLY A 110 -1.34 2.32 1.98
N GLU A 111 -0.27 2.33 1.23
CA GLU A 111 -0.28 2.70 -0.18
C GLU A 111 0.20 1.51 -1.03
N SER A 112 -0.35 1.37 -2.26
CA SER A 112 0.08 0.35 -3.21
C SER A 112 -0.01 -1.07 -2.63
N ALA A 113 1.10 -1.80 -2.57
CA ALA A 113 1.18 -3.13 -1.95
C ALA A 113 0.78 -3.12 -0.46
N GLY A 114 1.04 -2.03 0.27
CA GLY A 114 0.56 -1.86 1.65
C GLY A 114 -0.97 -1.78 1.72
N ALA A 115 -1.60 -1.05 0.81
CA ALA A 115 -3.06 -0.99 0.70
C ALA A 115 -3.66 -2.34 0.25
N ASP A 116 -2.98 -3.07 -0.62
CA ASP A 116 -3.35 -4.44 -1.02
C ASP A 116 -3.22 -5.43 0.15
N SER A 117 -2.17 -5.29 0.99
CA SER A 117 -2.06 -6.05 2.24
C SER A 117 -3.24 -5.78 3.17
N ILE A 118 -3.63 -4.51 3.35
CA ILE A 118 -4.80 -4.15 4.17
C ILE A 118 -6.07 -4.78 3.61
N PHE A 119 -6.27 -4.74 2.30
CA PHE A 119 -7.40 -5.44 1.67
C PHE A 119 -7.37 -6.95 1.98
N CYS A 120 -6.20 -7.60 1.90
CA CYS A 120 -6.03 -8.99 2.26
C CYS A 120 -6.34 -9.25 3.74
N LEU A 121 -5.87 -8.39 4.66
CA LEU A 121 -6.18 -8.48 6.09
C LEU A 121 -7.69 -8.31 6.38
N MET A 122 -8.40 -7.45 5.62
CA MET A 122 -9.85 -7.29 5.78
C MET A 122 -10.64 -8.57 5.48
N ILE A 123 -10.12 -9.45 4.62
CA ILE A 123 -10.79 -10.69 4.18
C ILE A 123 -10.14 -11.95 4.75
N ALA A 124 -9.01 -11.83 5.44
CA ALA A 124 -8.29 -12.96 6.05
C ALA A 124 -9.09 -13.54 7.22
N GLU A 125 -8.88 -14.81 7.50
CA GLU A 125 -9.46 -15.48 8.65
C GLU A 125 -8.75 -15.06 9.94
N GLY A 126 -9.52 -14.83 11.01
CA GLY A 126 -9.00 -14.51 12.32
C GLY A 126 -8.56 -13.06 12.57
N THR A 127 -8.69 -12.16 11.59
CA THR A 127 -8.19 -10.77 11.70
C THR A 127 -9.23 -9.76 12.12
N GLN A 128 -10.50 -10.12 12.16
CA GLN A 128 -11.66 -9.21 12.27
C GLN A 128 -11.69 -8.38 13.55
N HIS A 129 -10.97 -8.80 14.59
CA HIS A 129 -10.91 -8.10 15.88
C HIS A 129 -9.63 -7.25 16.04
N LEU A 130 -8.71 -7.27 15.06
CA LEU A 130 -7.41 -6.63 15.17
C LEU A 130 -7.44 -5.15 14.79
N PHE A 131 -8.43 -4.72 13.98
CA PHE A 131 -8.59 -3.33 13.55
C PHE A 131 -10.04 -3.00 13.18
N HIS A 132 -10.39 -1.71 13.17
CA HIS A 132 -11.75 -1.22 13.08
C HIS A 132 -11.99 -0.34 11.86
N GLN A 133 -10.92 0.21 11.30
CA GLN A 133 -10.96 1.13 10.15
C GLN A 133 -9.80 0.81 9.21
N ALA A 134 -9.99 1.08 7.93
CA ALA A 134 -8.98 0.87 6.89
C ALA A 134 -8.95 2.05 5.90
N ILE A 135 -7.75 2.52 5.57
CA ILE A 135 -7.49 3.50 4.51
C ILE A 135 -6.65 2.82 3.43
N LEU A 136 -7.22 2.62 2.25
CA LEU A 136 -6.54 2.01 1.12
C LEU A 136 -6.17 3.08 0.10
N GLN A 137 -4.88 3.38 -0.01
CA GLN A 137 -4.34 4.36 -0.95
C GLN A 137 -3.79 3.62 -2.17
N SER A 138 -4.41 3.85 -3.32
CA SER A 138 -3.92 3.29 -4.60
C SER A 138 -3.69 1.77 -4.60
N ALA A 139 -4.61 1.02 -3.97
CA ALA A 139 -4.52 -0.44 -3.92
C ALA A 139 -4.63 -1.04 -5.34
N PRO A 140 -3.69 -1.92 -5.78
CA PRO A 140 -3.70 -2.52 -7.12
C PRO A 140 -4.71 -3.67 -7.24
N LEU A 141 -5.97 -3.42 -6.89
CA LEU A 141 -7.01 -4.45 -6.83
C LEU A 141 -7.33 -5.08 -8.18
N GLY A 142 -7.05 -4.39 -9.28
CA GLY A 142 -7.18 -4.97 -10.63
C GLY A 142 -6.21 -6.12 -10.87
N VAL A 143 -5.00 -6.03 -10.32
CA VAL A 143 -3.99 -7.11 -10.38
C VAL A 143 -4.26 -8.16 -9.30
N ARG A 144 -4.67 -7.76 -8.10
CA ARG A 144 -5.03 -8.66 -6.99
C ARG A 144 -6.09 -9.67 -7.39
N MET A 145 -7.07 -9.26 -8.16
CA MET A 145 -8.20 -10.10 -8.57
C MET A 145 -7.90 -10.96 -9.83
N MET A 146 -6.68 -10.94 -10.38
CA MET A 146 -6.26 -11.84 -11.43
C MET A 146 -5.97 -13.23 -10.85
N ASP A 147 -6.21 -14.27 -11.65
CA ASP A 147 -5.73 -15.61 -11.31
C ASP A 147 -4.21 -15.66 -11.43
N ARG A 148 -3.54 -16.01 -10.34
CA ARG A 148 -2.09 -16.05 -10.21
C ARG A 148 -1.55 -17.46 -9.95
N GLU A 149 -2.42 -18.45 -9.88
CA GLU A 149 -2.07 -19.79 -9.44
C GLU A 149 -0.97 -20.42 -10.33
N GLN A 150 -1.13 -20.37 -11.65
CA GLN A 150 -0.13 -20.92 -12.58
C GLN A 150 1.24 -20.22 -12.43
N MET A 151 1.26 -18.91 -12.26
CA MET A 151 2.50 -18.17 -12.03
C MET A 151 3.14 -18.59 -10.71
N ILE A 152 2.39 -18.63 -9.63
CA ILE A 152 2.88 -19.02 -8.29
C ILE A 152 3.48 -20.42 -8.33
N GLN A 153 2.82 -21.37 -8.97
CA GLN A 153 3.32 -22.73 -9.14
C GLN A 153 4.61 -22.77 -9.95
N ALA A 154 4.70 -22.04 -11.06
CA ALA A 154 5.92 -21.97 -11.88
C ALA A 154 7.09 -21.39 -11.10
N LEU A 155 6.88 -20.28 -10.37
CA LEU A 155 7.91 -19.63 -9.54
C LEU A 155 8.34 -20.54 -8.38
N GLY A 156 7.39 -21.19 -7.72
CA GLY A 156 7.66 -22.13 -6.62
C GLY A 156 8.47 -23.35 -7.08
N ALA A 157 8.13 -23.91 -8.24
CA ALA A 157 8.88 -25.02 -8.83
C ALA A 157 10.31 -24.62 -9.23
N LEU A 158 10.48 -23.44 -9.83
CA LEU A 158 11.80 -22.90 -10.16
C LEU A 158 12.65 -22.68 -8.91
N ALA A 159 12.08 -22.04 -7.88
CA ALA A 159 12.75 -21.81 -6.60
C ALA A 159 13.13 -23.15 -5.93
N HIS A 160 12.22 -24.14 -5.88
CA HIS A 160 12.49 -25.46 -5.34
C HIS A 160 13.66 -26.14 -6.06
N HIS A 161 13.68 -26.11 -7.40
CA HIS A 161 14.77 -26.68 -8.21
C HIS A 161 16.11 -26.02 -7.90
N ARG A 162 16.17 -24.69 -7.83
CA ARG A 162 17.39 -23.94 -7.50
C ARG A 162 17.90 -24.24 -6.09
N LEU A 163 17.01 -24.32 -5.12
CA LEU A 163 17.34 -24.62 -3.72
C LEU A 163 17.73 -26.08 -3.47
N ALA A 164 17.42 -26.99 -4.39
CA ALA A 164 17.81 -28.40 -4.33
C ALA A 164 19.13 -28.68 -5.06
N SER A 165 19.68 -27.73 -5.83
CA SER A 165 20.90 -27.92 -6.60
C SER A 165 22.16 -27.85 -5.72
N SER A 166 23.29 -28.33 -6.25
CA SER A 166 24.60 -28.18 -5.60
C SER A 166 25.07 -26.73 -5.48
N GLU A 167 24.51 -25.84 -6.30
CA GLU A 167 24.74 -24.40 -6.34
C GLU A 167 23.62 -23.62 -5.63
N ALA A 168 22.96 -24.23 -4.66
CA ALA A 168 21.89 -23.59 -3.91
C ALA A 168 22.38 -22.32 -3.18
N PRO A 169 21.62 -21.22 -3.23
CA PRO A 169 21.93 -20.00 -2.49
C PRO A 169 22.12 -20.28 -0.99
N ARG A 170 23.18 -19.71 -0.41
CA ARG A 170 23.53 -19.87 1.01
C ARG A 170 23.60 -18.57 1.78
N THR A 171 23.52 -17.44 1.07
CA THR A 171 23.54 -16.09 1.64
C THR A 171 22.29 -15.32 1.22
N SER A 172 21.96 -14.26 1.94
CA SER A 172 20.85 -13.38 1.58
C SER A 172 21.03 -12.75 0.21
N ASP A 173 22.25 -12.37 -0.17
CA ASP A 173 22.55 -11.79 -1.48
C ASP A 173 22.34 -12.80 -2.62
N GLU A 174 22.72 -14.05 -2.42
CA GLU A 174 22.45 -15.13 -3.39
C GLU A 174 20.95 -15.42 -3.51
N MET A 175 20.22 -15.38 -2.40
CA MET A 175 18.76 -15.50 -2.40
C MET A 175 18.09 -14.32 -3.13
N LEU A 176 18.59 -13.11 -2.97
CA LEU A 176 18.11 -11.94 -3.72
C LEU A 176 18.42 -12.06 -5.22
N SER A 177 19.55 -12.68 -5.59
CA SER A 177 19.85 -12.99 -6.99
C SER A 177 18.85 -14.01 -7.56
N LEU A 178 18.48 -15.02 -6.80
CA LEU A 178 17.40 -15.94 -7.16
C LEU A 178 16.06 -15.19 -7.30
N GLN A 179 15.77 -14.24 -6.41
CA GLN A 179 14.55 -13.42 -6.53
C GLN A 179 14.49 -12.65 -7.86
N VAL A 180 15.62 -12.13 -8.34
CA VAL A 180 15.68 -11.46 -9.67
C VAL A 180 15.35 -12.44 -10.79
N GLU A 181 15.85 -13.68 -10.73
CA GLU A 181 15.52 -14.73 -11.70
C GLU A 181 14.00 -15.03 -11.70
N LEU A 182 13.41 -15.15 -10.51
CA LEU A 182 11.97 -15.37 -10.34
C LEU A 182 11.14 -14.20 -10.90
N LEU A 183 11.59 -12.96 -10.72
CA LEU A 183 10.94 -11.78 -11.31
C LEU A 183 10.97 -11.80 -12.85
N MET A 184 12.07 -12.29 -13.44
CA MET A 184 12.15 -12.45 -14.89
C MET A 184 11.21 -13.55 -15.39
N GLU A 185 11.08 -14.66 -14.66
CA GLU A 185 10.12 -15.71 -14.98
C GLU A 185 8.69 -15.19 -14.87
N ALA A 186 8.35 -14.44 -13.81
CA ALA A 186 7.03 -13.87 -13.61
C ALA A 186 6.56 -12.99 -14.78
N LYS A 187 7.47 -12.26 -15.46
CA LYS A 187 7.15 -11.43 -16.62
C LYS A 187 6.53 -12.21 -17.80
N LYS A 188 6.70 -13.53 -17.83
CA LYS A 188 6.09 -14.40 -18.86
C LYS A 188 4.61 -14.65 -18.62
N HIS A 189 4.09 -14.30 -17.46
CA HIS A 189 2.70 -14.50 -17.06
C HIS A 189 1.91 -13.17 -17.11
N PRO A 190 0.63 -13.20 -17.48
CA PRO A 190 -0.22 -12.01 -17.51
C PRO A 190 -0.31 -11.27 -16.16
N SER A 191 -0.21 -12.02 -15.06
CA SER A 191 -0.22 -11.50 -13.67
C SER A 191 1.17 -11.09 -13.14
N GLY A 192 2.22 -11.15 -13.95
CA GLY A 192 3.61 -10.96 -13.56
C GLY A 192 3.98 -9.56 -13.06
N LEU A 193 3.10 -8.57 -13.22
CA LEU A 193 3.25 -7.24 -12.63
C LEU A 193 3.30 -7.25 -11.10
N MET A 194 2.74 -8.29 -10.46
CA MET A 194 2.81 -8.54 -9.04
C MET A 194 3.28 -10.00 -8.82
N ALA A 195 4.56 -10.25 -9.04
CA ALA A 195 5.16 -11.58 -8.93
C ALA A 195 5.02 -12.15 -7.51
N PHE A 196 5.20 -11.29 -6.51
CA PHE A 196 5.06 -11.62 -5.10
C PHE A 196 3.82 -10.95 -4.50
N GLY A 197 3.51 -11.28 -3.26
CA GLY A 197 2.38 -10.75 -2.52
C GLY A 197 1.40 -11.84 -2.09
N PRO A 198 0.43 -11.52 -1.22
CA PRO A 198 -0.49 -12.49 -0.65
C PRO A 198 -1.19 -13.35 -1.73
N SER A 199 -1.33 -14.63 -1.48
CA SER A 199 -1.91 -15.61 -2.41
C SER A 199 -3.27 -16.05 -1.92
N LEU A 200 -4.32 -15.75 -2.70
CA LEU A 200 -5.68 -16.20 -2.44
C LEU A 200 -5.76 -17.75 -2.56
N GLY A 201 -6.63 -18.36 -1.76
CA GLY A 201 -6.74 -19.83 -1.70
C GLY A 201 -5.71 -20.51 -0.80
N HIS A 202 -4.78 -19.76 -0.22
CA HIS A 202 -3.84 -20.23 0.79
C HIS A 202 -4.09 -19.49 2.12
N ALA A 203 -4.13 -20.24 3.22
CA ALA A 203 -4.37 -19.64 4.54
C ALA A 203 -3.46 -18.44 4.81
N PRO A 204 -3.96 -17.38 5.45
CA PRO A 204 -5.29 -17.20 6.01
C PRO A 204 -6.32 -16.62 5.00
N LEU A 205 -6.00 -16.60 3.72
CA LEU A 205 -6.83 -15.99 2.68
C LEU A 205 -7.81 -16.98 2.05
N PRO A 206 -9.06 -16.52 1.78
CA PRO A 206 -10.05 -17.33 1.08
C PRO A 206 -9.69 -17.54 -0.39
N PRO A 207 -10.27 -18.55 -1.06
CA PRO A 207 -10.20 -18.67 -2.51
C PRO A 207 -10.88 -17.48 -3.20
N LEU A 208 -10.48 -17.19 -4.44
CA LEU A 208 -10.96 -16.04 -5.22
C LEU A 208 -12.51 -16.00 -5.30
N SER A 209 -13.16 -17.17 -5.40
CA SER A 209 -14.63 -17.31 -5.45
C SER A 209 -15.34 -16.77 -4.20
N GLU A 210 -14.68 -16.78 -3.05
CA GLU A 210 -15.25 -16.34 -1.76
C GLU A 210 -14.94 -14.89 -1.41
N VAL A 211 -14.01 -14.24 -2.10
CA VAL A 211 -13.59 -12.86 -1.80
C VAL A 211 -14.78 -11.90 -1.72
N SER A 212 -15.74 -12.01 -2.65
CA SER A 212 -16.92 -11.14 -2.64
C SER A 212 -17.75 -11.28 -1.36
N HIS A 213 -17.90 -12.50 -0.85
CA HIS A 213 -18.61 -12.77 0.40
C HIS A 213 -17.83 -12.23 1.61
N LYS A 214 -16.51 -12.46 1.67
CA LYS A 214 -15.66 -11.93 2.75
C LYS A 214 -15.66 -10.40 2.79
N VAL A 215 -15.67 -9.73 1.65
CA VAL A 215 -15.82 -8.26 1.56
C VAL A 215 -17.15 -7.80 2.15
N GLN A 216 -18.26 -8.54 1.90
CA GLN A 216 -19.56 -8.21 2.51
C GLN A 216 -19.56 -8.37 4.04
N LEU A 217 -18.83 -9.36 4.56
CA LEU A 217 -18.66 -9.53 6.01
C LEU A 217 -17.81 -8.39 6.60
N ALA A 218 -16.70 -8.05 5.97
CA ALA A 218 -15.82 -6.96 6.38
C ALA A 218 -16.57 -5.61 6.40
N ALA A 219 -17.48 -5.38 5.45
CA ALA A 219 -18.27 -4.15 5.36
C ALA A 219 -19.17 -3.89 6.59
N LYS A 220 -19.51 -4.94 7.34
CA LYS A 220 -20.32 -4.82 8.56
C LYS A 220 -19.52 -4.42 9.79
N GLN A 221 -18.19 -4.50 9.73
CA GLN A 221 -17.32 -4.38 10.89
C GLN A 221 -16.25 -3.29 10.74
N ILE A 222 -15.79 -3.02 9.51
CA ILE A 222 -14.67 -2.14 9.23
C ILE A 222 -15.17 -0.91 8.47
N ASN A 223 -14.89 0.30 8.96
CA ASN A 223 -15.10 1.52 8.21
C ASN A 223 -13.99 1.70 7.17
N LEU A 224 -14.34 2.05 5.94
CA LEU A 224 -13.43 2.10 4.81
C LEU A 224 -13.27 3.51 4.26
N PHE A 225 -12.01 3.92 4.01
CA PHE A 225 -11.67 5.10 3.22
C PHE A 225 -10.73 4.66 2.10
N VAL A 226 -11.15 4.81 0.85
CA VAL A 226 -10.37 4.36 -0.31
C VAL A 226 -10.10 5.51 -1.26
N GLY A 227 -8.96 5.46 -1.93
CA GLY A 227 -8.68 6.47 -2.93
C GLY A 227 -7.55 6.11 -3.88
N TYR A 228 -7.34 7.02 -4.82
CA TYR A 228 -6.39 6.86 -5.91
C TYR A 228 -5.90 8.22 -6.41
N THR A 229 -4.73 8.20 -7.07
CA THR A 229 -4.22 9.31 -7.86
C THR A 229 -4.75 9.22 -9.30
N THR A 230 -4.84 10.33 -10.02
CA THR A 230 -5.46 10.31 -11.36
C THR A 230 -4.57 9.73 -12.47
N HIS A 231 -3.25 9.69 -12.25
CA HIS A 231 -2.27 9.18 -13.21
C HIS A 231 -1.45 8.00 -12.65
N GLU A 232 -2.09 7.09 -11.92
CA GLU A 232 -1.47 5.90 -11.29
C GLU A 232 -0.52 5.14 -12.22
N GLY A 233 -0.90 5.01 -13.49
CA GLY A 233 -0.19 4.21 -14.47
C GLY A 233 1.11 4.81 -14.98
N ALA A 234 1.41 6.09 -14.69
CA ALA A 234 2.54 6.79 -15.29
C ALA A 234 3.90 6.10 -15.08
N PRO A 235 4.31 5.71 -13.86
CA PRO A 235 5.58 5.02 -13.67
C PRO A 235 5.59 3.64 -14.33
N PHE A 236 4.50 2.89 -14.27
CA PHE A 236 4.43 1.53 -14.83
C PHE A 236 4.48 1.52 -16.36
N ALA A 237 3.85 2.49 -17.02
CA ALA A 237 3.92 2.64 -18.46
C ALA A 237 5.34 2.98 -18.93
N ARG A 238 6.04 3.86 -18.19
CA ARG A 238 7.42 4.29 -18.52
C ARG A 238 8.49 3.26 -18.17
N MET A 239 8.23 2.37 -17.21
CA MET A 239 9.12 1.25 -16.87
C MET A 239 9.05 0.09 -17.88
N ASN A 240 8.10 0.09 -18.80
CA ASN A 240 7.98 -0.90 -19.86
C ASN A 240 8.75 -0.42 -21.10
N ASP A 241 9.91 -1.00 -21.38
CA ASP A 241 10.81 -0.59 -22.48
C ASP A 241 10.11 -0.66 -23.85
N THR A 242 9.24 -1.64 -24.08
CA THR A 242 8.48 -1.79 -25.31
C THR A 242 7.50 -0.63 -25.49
N LEU A 243 6.78 -0.25 -24.44
CA LEU A 243 5.85 0.88 -24.50
C LEU A 243 6.60 2.21 -24.65
N ARG A 244 7.73 2.36 -23.95
CA ARG A 244 8.54 3.58 -24.00
C ARG A 244 8.99 3.94 -25.42
N SER A 245 9.36 2.95 -26.23
CA SER A 245 9.75 3.19 -27.61
C SER A 245 8.64 3.82 -28.49
N TYR A 246 7.38 3.59 -28.15
CA TYR A 246 6.24 4.22 -28.80
C TYR A 246 5.98 5.66 -28.32
N PHE A 247 6.41 5.99 -27.10
CA PHE A 247 6.22 7.34 -26.55
C PHE A 247 7.16 8.36 -27.21
N ASP A 248 8.29 7.92 -27.74
CA ASP A 248 9.26 8.74 -28.45
C ASP A 248 8.88 9.00 -29.95
N LEU A 249 7.74 8.46 -30.41
CA LEU A 249 7.28 8.68 -31.79
C LEU A 249 6.89 10.16 -32.04
N PRO A 250 7.43 10.79 -33.07
CA PRO A 250 7.05 12.16 -33.43
C PRO A 250 5.54 12.29 -33.64
N LEU A 251 4.97 13.40 -33.21
CA LEU A 251 3.57 13.81 -33.37
C LEU A 251 2.52 12.99 -32.59
N ILE A 252 2.71 11.69 -32.38
CA ILE A 252 1.69 10.82 -31.77
C ILE A 252 2.13 10.18 -30.45
N GLY A 253 3.41 10.18 -30.12
CA GLY A 253 3.96 9.50 -28.92
C GLY A 253 3.30 9.97 -27.63
N TRP A 254 3.10 11.27 -27.47
CA TRP A 254 2.42 11.84 -26.31
C TRP A 254 0.97 11.36 -26.16
N LEU A 255 0.27 11.13 -27.26
CA LEU A 255 -1.11 10.62 -27.24
C LEU A 255 -1.14 9.14 -26.83
N ILE A 256 -0.19 8.35 -27.36
CA ILE A 256 -0.03 6.94 -27.01
C ILE A 256 0.30 6.83 -25.50
N GLU A 257 1.23 7.62 -24.99
CA GLU A 257 1.57 7.64 -23.57
C GLU A 257 0.34 7.95 -22.70
N ARG A 258 -0.40 9.02 -23.02
CA ARG A 258 -1.62 9.39 -22.28
C ARG A 258 -2.65 8.27 -22.28
N LEU A 259 -2.87 7.63 -23.43
CA LEU A 259 -3.80 6.51 -23.52
C LEU A 259 -3.33 5.31 -22.69
N MET A 260 -2.05 4.97 -22.75
CA MET A 260 -1.48 3.86 -21.97
C MET A 260 -1.54 4.13 -20.49
N VAL A 261 -1.13 5.33 -20.03
CA VAL A 261 -1.25 5.74 -18.64
C VAL A 261 -2.71 5.64 -18.16
N TRP A 262 -3.66 6.11 -18.97
CA TRP A 262 -5.08 6.02 -18.66
C TRP A 262 -5.57 4.54 -18.53
N ILE A 263 -5.18 3.66 -19.48
CA ILE A 263 -5.55 2.24 -19.44
C ILE A 263 -4.97 1.56 -18.20
N VAL A 264 -3.68 1.75 -17.95
CA VAL A 264 -2.98 1.13 -16.81
C VAL A 264 -3.58 1.62 -15.49
N SER A 265 -3.79 2.94 -15.33
CA SER A 265 -4.41 3.53 -14.14
C SER A 265 -5.77 2.89 -13.84
N ARG A 266 -6.62 2.77 -14.87
CA ARG A 266 -7.97 2.22 -14.69
C ARG A 266 -7.95 0.73 -14.39
N LYS A 267 -7.17 -0.05 -15.16
CA LYS A 267 -7.17 -1.52 -15.03
C LYS A 267 -6.52 -2.00 -13.74
N MET A 268 -5.39 -1.40 -13.35
CA MET A 268 -4.66 -1.84 -12.17
C MET A 268 -5.27 -1.33 -10.86
N PHE A 269 -5.73 -0.07 -10.83
CA PHE A 269 -6.06 0.63 -9.59
C PHE A 269 -7.51 1.10 -9.54
N ILE A 270 -7.92 2.04 -10.39
CA ILE A 270 -9.13 2.83 -10.22
C ILE A 270 -10.40 1.97 -10.24
N TRP A 271 -10.54 1.05 -11.21
CA TRP A 271 -11.74 0.20 -11.30
C TRP A 271 -11.91 -0.69 -10.08
N GLY A 272 -10.83 -1.30 -9.60
CA GLY A 272 -10.87 -2.15 -8.41
C GLY A 272 -11.31 -1.36 -7.17
N ILE A 273 -10.79 -0.16 -6.98
CA ILE A 273 -11.13 0.73 -5.86
C ILE A 273 -12.59 1.19 -5.94
N VAL A 274 -13.04 1.63 -7.13
CA VAL A 274 -14.44 2.06 -7.32
C VAL A 274 -15.41 0.89 -7.11
N GLN A 275 -15.07 -0.31 -7.58
CA GLN A 275 -15.87 -1.50 -7.34
C GLN A 275 -15.91 -1.90 -5.87
N LEU A 276 -14.78 -1.85 -5.16
CA LEU A 276 -14.73 -2.14 -3.73
C LEU A 276 -15.61 -1.18 -2.95
N HIS A 277 -15.46 0.14 -3.18
CA HIS A 277 -16.32 1.18 -2.58
C HIS A 277 -17.79 0.90 -2.80
N SER A 278 -18.20 0.63 -4.05
CA SER A 278 -19.60 0.36 -4.40
C SER A 278 -20.12 -0.94 -3.77
N ARG A 279 -19.30 -2.00 -3.69
CA ARG A 279 -19.67 -3.26 -3.02
C ARG A 279 -19.85 -3.07 -1.53
N TYR A 280 -18.98 -2.29 -0.91
CA TYR A 280 -19.05 -1.96 0.51
C TYR A 280 -20.35 -1.28 0.88
N LEU A 281 -20.73 -0.22 0.14
CA LEU A 281 -21.98 0.51 0.35
C LEU A 281 -23.21 -0.39 0.13
N ARG A 282 -23.21 -1.21 -0.93
CA ARG A 282 -24.30 -2.17 -1.19
C ARG A 282 -24.46 -3.24 -0.10
N ALA A 283 -23.37 -3.56 0.60
CA ALA A 283 -23.40 -4.47 1.75
C ALA A 283 -23.88 -3.79 3.06
N GLY A 284 -24.22 -2.49 3.02
CA GLY A 284 -24.62 -1.69 4.18
C GLY A 284 -23.45 -1.19 5.03
N GLY A 285 -22.22 -1.29 4.52
CA GLY A 285 -21.03 -0.81 5.21
C GLY A 285 -20.78 0.68 4.99
N SER A 286 -19.92 1.25 5.84
CA SER A 286 -19.46 2.64 5.72
C SER A 286 -18.22 2.70 4.85
N SER A 287 -18.31 3.38 3.72
CA SER A 287 -17.16 3.61 2.83
C SER A 287 -17.13 5.04 2.33
N ARG A 288 -15.97 5.65 2.38
CA ARG A 288 -15.66 6.98 1.83
C ARG A 288 -14.63 6.85 0.74
N LYS A 289 -14.64 7.78 -0.21
CA LYS A 289 -13.74 7.74 -1.36
C LYS A 289 -13.05 9.08 -1.55
N TYR A 290 -11.75 9.06 -1.91
CA TYR A 290 -11.04 10.26 -2.38
C TYR A 290 -10.45 10.04 -3.77
N ARG A 291 -10.20 11.17 -4.46
CA ARG A 291 -9.42 11.29 -5.68
C ARG A 291 -8.34 12.35 -5.47
N PHE A 292 -7.10 11.97 -5.67
CA PHE A 292 -5.96 12.88 -5.61
C PHE A 292 -5.59 13.34 -7.02
N ASP A 293 -5.63 14.65 -7.28
CA ASP A 293 -5.49 15.24 -8.62
C ASP A 293 -4.62 16.50 -8.61
N TRP A 294 -3.57 16.51 -7.80
CA TRP A 294 -2.54 17.53 -7.83
C TRP A 294 -1.22 16.94 -8.35
N TRP A 295 -0.43 17.76 -9.03
CA TRP A 295 0.96 17.44 -9.40
C TRP A 295 1.76 18.73 -9.63
N PRO A 296 3.12 18.70 -9.46
CA PRO A 296 3.97 19.84 -9.73
C PRO A 296 4.01 20.20 -11.21
N SER A 297 4.14 21.51 -11.51
CA SER A 297 4.12 22.06 -12.87
C SER A 297 5.20 21.49 -13.80
N GLN A 298 6.34 21.05 -13.24
CA GLN A 298 7.47 20.49 -13.97
C GLN A 298 7.56 18.95 -13.89
N SER A 299 6.58 18.29 -13.30
CA SER A 299 6.56 16.84 -13.22
C SER A 299 5.87 16.23 -14.44
N ASP A 300 6.63 15.51 -15.26
CA ASP A 300 6.09 14.73 -16.37
C ASP A 300 5.22 13.54 -15.90
N LEU A 301 5.35 13.13 -14.65
CA LEU A 301 4.59 12.02 -14.07
C LEU A 301 3.16 12.42 -13.68
N ARG A 302 2.88 13.73 -13.56
CA ARG A 302 1.61 14.29 -13.12
C ARG A 302 1.19 13.74 -11.74
N SER A 303 -0.13 13.60 -11.49
CA SER A 303 -0.66 12.99 -10.27
C SER A 303 -0.42 11.48 -10.30
N THR A 304 0.83 11.10 -10.16
CA THR A 304 1.34 9.74 -10.30
C THR A 304 1.10 8.88 -9.06
N HIS A 305 1.26 7.57 -9.22
CA HIS A 305 1.30 6.61 -8.11
C HIS A 305 2.25 7.06 -7.00
N CYS A 306 1.89 6.86 -5.75
CA CYS A 306 2.62 7.25 -4.53
C CYS A 306 2.69 8.76 -4.24
N LEU A 307 2.15 9.64 -5.09
CA LEU A 307 2.31 11.10 -4.90
C LEU A 307 1.65 11.62 -3.62
N GLU A 308 0.66 10.96 -3.06
CA GLU A 308 0.05 11.35 -1.79
C GLU A 308 0.90 11.04 -0.54
N LEU A 309 1.89 10.13 -0.62
CA LEU A 309 2.72 9.75 0.54
C LEU A 309 3.49 10.92 1.15
N PRO A 310 4.19 11.78 0.39
CA PRO A 310 4.89 12.94 0.93
C PRO A 310 4.00 13.89 1.71
N PHE A 311 2.71 13.96 1.39
CA PHE A 311 1.73 14.83 2.07
C PHE A 311 1.31 14.28 3.43
N LEU A 312 1.54 13.00 3.69
CA LEU A 312 1.13 12.31 4.91
C LEU A 312 2.30 11.97 5.82
N LEU A 313 3.41 11.55 5.24
CA LEU A 313 4.57 10.96 5.94
C LEU A 313 5.86 11.69 5.55
N GLY A 314 6.82 11.69 6.48
CA GLY A 314 8.10 12.37 6.29
C GLY A 314 8.01 13.88 6.29
N THR A 315 9.08 14.50 5.82
CA THR A 315 9.24 15.93 5.68
C THR A 315 9.66 16.28 4.24
N TRP A 316 9.68 17.58 3.91
CA TRP A 316 10.23 18.02 2.62
C TRP A 316 11.65 17.50 2.37
N THR A 317 12.50 17.49 3.39
CA THR A 317 13.89 17.04 3.25
C THR A 317 13.99 15.59 2.80
N ASP A 318 13.10 14.74 3.27
CA ASP A 318 13.10 13.30 2.96
C ASP A 318 12.63 13.04 1.52
N TRP A 319 11.76 13.90 0.99
CA TRP A 319 11.12 13.73 -0.30
C TRP A 319 11.64 14.68 -1.40
N ALA A 320 12.45 15.69 -1.09
CA ALA A 320 12.86 16.74 -2.02
C ALA A 320 13.51 16.25 -3.33
N LYS A 321 14.10 15.05 -3.30
CA LYS A 321 14.74 14.43 -4.48
C LYS A 321 13.81 13.48 -5.25
N ALA A 322 12.57 13.30 -4.80
CA ALA A 322 11.62 12.42 -5.47
C ALA A 322 11.21 13.02 -6.83
N PRO A 323 11.35 12.27 -7.94
CA PRO A 323 11.04 12.80 -9.29
C PRO A 323 9.62 13.32 -9.44
N MET A 324 8.68 12.74 -8.68
CA MET A 324 7.28 13.14 -8.69
C MET A 324 7.01 14.52 -8.05
N LEU A 325 7.98 15.08 -7.30
CA LEU A 325 7.88 16.41 -6.69
C LEU A 325 8.71 17.47 -7.44
N HIS A 326 9.08 17.24 -8.69
CA HIS A 326 9.86 18.19 -9.47
C HIS A 326 9.00 19.40 -9.89
N GLY A 327 9.23 20.54 -9.25
CA GLY A 327 8.55 21.81 -9.47
C GLY A 327 8.82 22.81 -8.35
N PRO A 328 8.88 24.12 -8.65
CA PRO A 328 9.22 25.16 -7.68
C PRO A 328 8.16 25.31 -6.57
N GLU A 329 6.91 25.01 -6.85
CA GLU A 329 5.78 25.09 -5.92
C GLU A 329 5.68 23.90 -4.96
N SER A 330 6.35 22.79 -5.25
CA SER A 330 6.17 21.51 -4.56
C SER A 330 6.31 21.61 -3.05
N ARG A 331 7.31 22.35 -2.55
CA ARG A 331 7.51 22.51 -1.12
C ARG A 331 6.34 23.23 -0.44
N VAL A 332 5.89 24.35 -1.02
CA VAL A 332 4.81 25.17 -0.43
C VAL A 332 3.51 24.39 -0.43
N VAL A 333 3.20 23.69 -1.53
CA VAL A 333 1.98 22.87 -1.63
C VAL A 333 2.07 21.66 -0.70
N LEU A 334 3.22 21.00 -0.60
CA LEU A 334 3.41 19.88 0.33
C LEU A 334 3.17 20.30 1.79
N GLU A 335 3.66 21.46 2.20
CA GLU A 335 3.46 21.98 3.56
C GLU A 335 1.98 22.36 3.81
N SER A 336 1.32 23.05 2.87
CA SER A 336 -0.05 23.54 3.02
C SER A 336 -1.10 22.43 2.85
N LEU A 337 -1.10 21.75 1.71
CA LEU A 337 -2.02 20.63 1.41
C LEU A 337 -1.75 19.44 2.32
N GLY A 338 -0.47 19.16 2.63
CA GLY A 338 -0.09 18.09 3.55
C GLY A 338 -0.65 18.29 4.96
N THR A 339 -0.76 19.54 5.43
CA THR A 339 -1.44 19.84 6.69
C THR A 339 -2.91 19.42 6.63
N LYS A 340 -3.62 19.83 5.59
CA LYS A 340 -5.05 19.51 5.38
C LYS A 340 -5.27 17.99 5.21
N MET A 341 -4.39 17.30 4.48
CA MET A 341 -4.48 15.85 4.28
C MET A 341 -4.26 15.09 5.59
N LYS A 342 -3.23 15.44 6.36
CA LYS A 342 -3.01 14.83 7.68
C LYS A 342 -4.19 15.06 8.63
N ASP A 343 -4.82 16.24 8.59
CA ASP A 343 -6.03 16.53 9.37
C ASP A 343 -7.20 15.64 8.95
N LEU A 344 -7.37 15.41 7.65
CA LEU A 344 -8.43 14.55 7.11
C LEU A 344 -8.23 13.08 7.49
N TRP A 345 -6.99 12.53 7.36
CA TRP A 345 -6.66 11.17 7.77
C TRP A 345 -6.85 10.98 9.28
N ALA A 346 -6.39 11.96 10.06
CA ALA A 346 -6.60 11.96 11.51
C ALA A 346 -8.09 12.03 11.88
N ALA A 347 -8.89 12.83 11.16
CA ALA A 347 -10.34 12.91 11.39
C ALA A 347 -11.03 11.57 11.10
N PHE A 348 -10.61 10.86 10.04
CA PHE A 348 -11.12 9.52 9.76
C PHE A 348 -10.78 8.54 10.90
N ALA A 349 -9.50 8.46 11.32
CA ALA A 349 -9.06 7.59 12.41
C ALA A 349 -9.76 7.88 13.74
N LYS A 350 -10.16 9.13 13.97
CA LYS A 350 -10.92 9.56 15.15
C LYS A 350 -12.43 9.31 15.04
N GLY A 351 -12.93 8.87 13.88
CA GLY A 351 -14.37 8.73 13.60
C GLY A 351 -15.10 10.08 13.44
N LEU A 352 -14.37 11.15 13.13
CA LEU A 352 -14.90 12.52 13.02
C LEU A 352 -15.09 13.00 11.58
N MET A 353 -14.69 12.21 10.59
CA MET A 353 -14.80 12.57 9.18
C MET A 353 -16.26 12.61 8.72
N LYS A 354 -16.70 13.76 8.23
CA LYS A 354 -18.08 14.00 7.76
C LYS A 354 -18.23 13.86 6.24
N LEU A 355 -17.14 14.03 5.48
CA LEU A 355 -17.14 14.00 4.02
C LEU A 355 -17.29 12.58 3.50
N GLU A 356 -18.15 12.36 2.49
CA GLU A 356 -18.37 11.05 1.86
C GLU A 356 -17.46 10.83 0.65
N ASN A 357 -17.34 11.86 -0.19
CA ASN A 357 -16.44 11.89 -1.34
C ASN A 357 -15.51 13.09 -1.21
N VAL A 358 -14.24 12.89 -1.53
CA VAL A 358 -13.22 13.92 -1.37
C VAL A 358 -12.43 14.05 -2.67
N ASN A 359 -12.34 15.27 -3.20
CA ASN A 359 -11.41 15.58 -4.28
C ASN A 359 -10.28 16.43 -3.70
N ILE A 360 -9.07 15.94 -3.84
CA ILE A 360 -7.86 16.63 -3.40
C ILE A 360 -7.24 17.18 -4.67
N VAL A 361 -7.44 18.48 -4.90
CA VAL A 361 -6.97 19.20 -6.09
C VAL A 361 -6.00 20.30 -5.67
N GLY A 362 -5.07 20.65 -6.54
CA GLY A 362 -4.20 21.79 -6.34
C GLY A 362 -4.23 22.67 -7.57
N ASP A 363 -4.23 23.99 -7.37
CA ASP A 363 -3.79 24.92 -8.38
C ASP A 363 -2.28 25.20 -8.23
N GLU A 364 -1.72 26.04 -9.10
CA GLU A 364 -0.28 26.36 -9.10
C GLU A 364 0.22 27.00 -7.80
N THR A 365 -0.66 27.44 -6.91
CA THR A 365 -0.35 28.16 -5.67
C THR A 365 -0.83 27.49 -4.40
N TYR A 366 -1.95 26.77 -4.41
CA TYR A 366 -2.53 26.15 -3.21
C TYR A 366 -3.25 24.84 -3.55
N GLY A 367 -3.11 23.84 -2.67
CA GLY A 367 -3.93 22.65 -2.72
C GLY A 367 -5.22 22.81 -1.92
N GLU A 368 -6.34 22.31 -2.46
CA GLU A 368 -7.65 22.32 -1.81
C GLU A 368 -8.22 20.91 -1.64
N ILE A 369 -9.02 20.76 -0.59
CA ILE A 369 -9.86 19.57 -0.38
C ILE A 369 -11.29 20.00 -0.61
N ILE A 370 -11.90 19.46 -1.67
CA ILE A 370 -13.27 19.76 -2.08
C ILE A 370 -14.15 18.52 -1.85
N SER A 371 -15.32 18.69 -1.24
CA SER A 371 -16.33 17.63 -1.01
C SER A 371 -17.20 17.36 -2.24
#